data_956b986701904ae09d7e24d2b60ccef8
#
_entry.id   956b986701904ae09d7e24d2b60ccef8
#
_cell.length_a   1.000
_cell.length_b   1.000
_cell.length_c   1.000
_cell.angle_alpha   90.00
_cell.angle_beta   90.00
_cell.angle_gamma   90.00
#
_symmetry.space_group_name_H-M   'P 1'
#
loop_
_entity.id
_entity.type
_entity.pdbx_description
1 polymer ?
#
loop_
_entity_poly.entity_id
_entity_poly.type
_entity_poly.pdbx_seq_one_letter_code
_entity_poly.pdbx_strand_id
1 'polypeptide(L)'
;MIKPGIAMAVITILAAFFPPISVARHEQAPDAQRSLNLVGGIMDSRCAIDGSHEKMMRQNGLKNAKDCTLECAKAGGSFVLIDPEIKTVYQLDDQQKPEPFAGQRVRISGTYDEPSKTVHIESIESAE
;
A
#
# COMPACT_ATOMS: atom_id res chain seq x y z
N MET A 1 -2.29 -78.22 -48.76
CA MET A 1 -1.17 -77.33 -48.44
C MET A 1 -1.51 -75.93 -48.89
N ILE A 2 -2.05 -75.09 -47.98
CA ILE A 2 -2.42 -73.72 -48.25
C ILE A 2 -1.61 -72.87 -47.36
N LYS A 3 -0.71 -72.04 -47.91
CA LYS A 3 0.07 -71.07 -47.16
C LYS A 3 -0.80 -69.79 -46.90
N PRO A 4 -0.95 -69.32 -45.69
CA PRO A 4 -1.57 -68.02 -45.45
C PRO A 4 -0.56 -66.89 -45.69
N GLY A 5 -0.99 -65.95 -46.52
CA GLY A 5 -0.25 -64.68 -46.74
C GLY A 5 -0.33 -63.79 -45.56
N ILE A 6 0.77 -63.30 -45.17
CA ILE A 6 0.90 -62.27 -44.07
C ILE A 6 0.57 -60.92 -44.71
N ALA A 7 -0.61 -60.38 -44.39
CA ALA A 7 -0.94 -59.00 -44.67
C ALA A 7 -0.26 -58.08 -43.70
N MET A 8 0.69 -57.34 -44.23
CA MET A 8 1.45 -56.32 -43.44
C MET A 8 0.61 -55.03 -43.43
N ALA A 9 -0.06 -54.77 -42.30
CA ALA A 9 -0.81 -53.53 -42.11
C ALA A 9 0.20 -52.41 -41.81
N VAL A 10 0.34 -51.50 -42.74
CA VAL A 10 1.10 -50.25 -42.54
C VAL A 10 0.27 -49.32 -41.73
N ILE A 11 0.61 -49.17 -40.44
CA ILE A 11 -0.01 -48.15 -39.57
C ILE A 11 0.70 -46.84 -39.83
N THR A 12 0.09 -45.96 -40.57
CA THR A 12 0.52 -44.57 -40.74
C THR A 12 0.17 -43.80 -39.48
N ILE A 13 1.17 -43.52 -38.63
CA ILE A 13 1.03 -42.65 -37.47
C ILE A 13 1.03 -41.21 -37.98
N LEU A 14 -0.15 -40.60 -38.02
CA LEU A 14 -0.29 -39.15 -38.22
C LEU A 14 0.20 -38.43 -36.97
N ALA A 15 1.42 -37.96 -37.02
CA ALA A 15 1.93 -37.07 -35.96
C ALA A 15 1.22 -35.74 -36.06
N ALA A 16 0.25 -35.53 -35.18
CA ALA A 16 -0.41 -34.22 -35.01
C ALA A 16 0.62 -33.25 -34.42
N PHE A 17 1.10 -32.33 -35.24
CA PHE A 17 1.95 -31.23 -34.84
C PHE A 17 1.08 -30.23 -34.05
N PHE A 18 1.04 -30.37 -32.73
CA PHE A 18 0.51 -29.32 -31.86
C PHE A 18 1.58 -28.26 -31.67
N PRO A 19 1.34 -27.02 -32.09
CA PRO A 19 2.27 -25.94 -31.75
C PRO A 19 2.29 -25.77 -30.24
N PRO A 20 3.46 -25.51 -29.59
CA PRO A 20 3.51 -25.23 -28.19
C PRO A 20 2.73 -23.92 -27.95
N ILE A 21 1.68 -24.00 -27.14
CA ILE A 21 1.02 -22.81 -26.61
C ILE A 21 2.02 -22.14 -25.68
N SER A 22 2.71 -21.13 -26.18
CA SER A 22 3.50 -20.24 -25.35
C SER A 22 2.54 -19.51 -24.41
N VAL A 23 2.38 -20.05 -23.19
CA VAL A 23 1.75 -19.30 -22.11
C VAL A 23 2.72 -18.16 -21.83
N ALA A 24 2.39 -16.98 -22.34
CA ALA A 24 3.08 -15.77 -21.94
C ALA A 24 2.89 -15.66 -20.43
N ARG A 25 3.96 -16.04 -19.70
CA ARG A 25 4.04 -15.76 -18.28
C ARG A 25 3.95 -14.26 -18.16
N HIS A 26 2.81 -13.79 -17.67
CA HIS A 26 2.63 -12.40 -17.29
C HIS A 26 3.59 -12.20 -16.12
N GLU A 27 4.81 -11.80 -16.44
CA GLU A 27 5.81 -11.34 -15.51
C GLU A 27 5.21 -10.06 -14.93
N GLN A 28 4.54 -10.21 -13.78
CA GLN A 28 4.18 -9.07 -12.96
C GLN A 28 5.48 -8.35 -12.69
N ALA A 29 5.63 -7.17 -13.31
CA ALA A 29 6.69 -6.26 -12.97
C ALA A 29 6.68 -6.12 -11.44
N PRO A 30 7.85 -6.19 -10.77
CA PRO A 30 7.91 -5.98 -9.33
C PRO A 30 7.16 -4.70 -9.04
N ASP A 31 6.24 -4.73 -8.07
CA ASP A 31 5.39 -3.61 -7.65
C ASP A 31 6.17 -2.31 -7.79
N ALA A 32 5.83 -1.53 -8.80
CA ALA A 32 6.44 -0.24 -9.00
C ALA A 32 5.97 0.62 -7.83
N GLN A 33 6.80 0.67 -6.79
CA GLN A 33 6.62 1.61 -5.69
C GLN A 33 6.43 2.98 -6.32
N ARG A 34 5.18 3.44 -6.31
CA ARG A 34 4.82 4.69 -6.96
C ARG A 34 5.37 5.84 -6.13
N SER A 35 6.31 6.59 -6.69
CA SER A 35 6.73 7.86 -6.10
C SER A 35 5.53 8.77 -5.94
N LEU A 36 5.41 9.39 -4.78
CA LEU A 36 4.32 10.30 -4.49
C LEU A 36 4.78 11.52 -3.69
N ASN A 37 3.95 12.58 -3.79
CA ASN A 37 4.01 13.74 -2.95
C ASN A 37 2.62 13.95 -2.36
N LEU A 38 2.52 13.84 -1.04
CA LEU A 38 1.28 14.00 -0.31
C LEU A 38 1.30 15.27 0.52
N VAL A 39 0.16 15.94 0.60
CA VAL A 39 -0.05 17.06 1.52
C VAL A 39 -1.20 16.70 2.43
N GLY A 40 -0.98 16.79 3.75
CA GLY A 40 -2.00 16.41 4.72
C GLY A 40 -1.60 16.78 6.14
N GLY A 41 -2.41 16.40 7.09
CA GLY A 41 -2.16 16.62 8.51
C GLY A 41 -1.54 15.40 9.18
N ILE A 42 -0.55 15.60 10.06
CA ILE A 42 -0.06 14.55 10.95
C ILE A 42 -1.00 14.42 12.13
N MET A 43 -1.61 13.25 12.23
CA MET A 43 -2.52 12.87 13.32
C MET A 43 -2.08 11.55 13.94
N ASP A 44 -2.68 11.21 15.07
CA ASP A 44 -2.64 9.84 15.54
C ASP A 44 -3.75 9.00 14.90
N SER A 45 -3.53 7.70 14.82
CA SER A 45 -4.44 6.76 14.16
C SER A 45 -5.85 6.70 14.76
N ARG A 46 -6.02 7.03 16.04
CA ARG A 46 -7.32 7.02 16.72
C ARG A 46 -8.14 8.25 16.36
N CYS A 47 -7.53 9.45 16.41
CA CYS A 47 -8.19 10.68 15.98
C CYS A 47 -8.48 10.68 14.48
N ALA A 48 -7.62 10.05 13.67
CA ALA A 48 -7.83 9.93 12.23
C ALA A 48 -9.10 9.13 11.87
N ILE A 49 -9.46 8.13 12.66
CA ILE A 49 -10.71 7.37 12.48
C ILE A 49 -11.93 8.27 12.71
N ASP A 50 -11.88 9.13 13.73
CA ASP A 50 -12.97 10.06 14.04
C ASP A 50 -12.96 11.31 13.15
N GLY A 51 -11.89 11.52 12.38
CA GLY A 51 -11.72 12.65 11.45
C GLY A 51 -11.49 14.00 12.09
N SER A 52 -11.39 14.08 13.44
CA SER A 52 -11.12 15.33 14.13
C SER A 52 -10.52 15.15 15.52
N HIS A 53 -9.66 16.10 15.90
CA HIS A 53 -9.12 16.19 17.25
C HIS A 53 -10.12 16.74 18.28
N GLU A 54 -11.16 17.44 17.86
CA GLU A 54 -12.03 18.25 18.75
C GLU A 54 -12.64 17.43 19.89
N LYS A 55 -13.19 16.27 19.58
CA LYS A 55 -13.82 15.40 20.58
C LYS A 55 -12.82 14.95 21.64
N MET A 56 -11.66 14.48 21.18
CA MET A 56 -10.61 13.96 22.05
C MET A 56 -9.98 15.07 22.87
N MET A 57 -9.77 16.25 22.29
CA MET A 57 -9.28 17.43 23.01
C MET A 57 -10.23 17.85 24.13
N ARG A 58 -11.54 17.90 23.88
CA ARG A 58 -12.54 18.22 24.90
C ARG A 58 -12.56 17.20 26.04
N GLN A 59 -12.47 15.91 25.71
CA GLN A 59 -12.54 14.84 26.71
C GLN A 59 -11.31 14.79 27.62
N ASN A 60 -10.15 15.15 27.11
CA ASN A 60 -8.88 15.06 27.84
C ASN A 60 -8.32 16.43 28.28
N GLY A 61 -9.07 17.51 28.07
CA GLY A 61 -8.64 18.85 28.47
C GLY A 61 -7.42 19.38 27.69
N LEU A 62 -7.18 18.86 26.50
CA LEU A 62 -6.05 19.23 25.64
C LEU A 62 -6.40 20.51 24.86
N LYS A 63 -5.39 21.38 24.68
CA LYS A 63 -5.61 22.73 24.15
C LYS A 63 -5.37 22.85 22.64
N ASN A 64 -4.62 21.93 22.07
CA ASN A 64 -4.26 21.99 20.65
C ASN A 64 -4.05 20.60 20.03
N ALA A 65 -4.05 20.55 18.72
CA ALA A 65 -3.91 19.32 17.94
C ALA A 65 -2.55 18.62 18.16
N LYS A 66 -1.49 19.38 18.40
CA LYS A 66 -0.16 18.83 18.66
C LYS A 66 -0.15 17.99 19.94
N ASP A 67 -0.64 18.56 21.03
CA ASP A 67 -0.68 17.86 22.32
C ASP A 67 -1.59 16.64 22.24
N CYS A 68 -2.72 16.75 21.55
CA CYS A 68 -3.63 15.63 21.31
C CYS A 68 -2.95 14.49 20.57
N THR A 69 -2.29 14.80 19.45
CA THR A 69 -1.59 13.81 18.63
C THR A 69 -0.48 13.11 19.41
N LEU A 70 0.33 13.87 20.16
CA LEU A 70 1.44 13.34 20.95
C LEU A 70 0.96 12.46 22.11
N GLU A 71 -0.07 12.89 22.85
CA GLU A 71 -0.60 12.10 23.97
C GLU A 71 -1.25 10.78 23.47
N CYS A 72 -1.98 10.82 22.36
CA CYS A 72 -2.56 9.62 21.78
C CYS A 72 -1.50 8.68 21.21
N ALA A 73 -0.44 9.20 20.59
CA ALA A 73 0.69 8.39 20.12
C ALA A 73 1.41 7.70 21.29
N LYS A 74 1.67 8.42 22.40
CA LYS A 74 2.24 7.84 23.63
C LYS A 74 1.35 6.77 24.24
N ALA A 75 0.04 6.92 24.13
CA ALA A 75 -0.95 5.94 24.59
C ALA A 75 -1.11 4.72 23.66
N GLY A 76 -0.23 4.51 22.70
CA GLY A 76 -0.19 3.38 21.78
C GLY A 76 -0.86 3.63 20.43
N GLY A 77 -1.16 4.89 20.07
CA GLY A 77 -1.51 5.27 18.71
C GLY A 77 -0.27 5.33 17.81
N SER A 78 -0.50 5.39 16.51
CA SER A 78 0.56 5.57 15.51
C SER A 78 0.37 6.91 14.82
N PHE A 79 1.46 7.55 14.40
CA PHE A 79 1.37 8.71 13.52
C PHE A 79 0.91 8.27 12.13
N VAL A 80 -0.06 8.99 11.60
CA VAL A 80 -0.62 8.80 10.26
C VAL A 80 -0.70 10.15 9.55
N LEU A 81 -0.73 10.13 8.21
CA LEU A 81 -1.07 11.29 7.41
C LEU A 81 -2.54 11.22 7.02
N ILE A 82 -3.29 12.27 7.29
CA ILE A 82 -4.66 12.41 6.80
C ILE A 82 -4.71 13.46 5.68
N ASP A 83 -5.23 13.05 4.53
CA ASP A 83 -5.59 13.96 3.47
C ASP A 83 -7.05 14.38 3.68
N PRO A 84 -7.32 15.64 4.06
CA PRO A 84 -8.67 16.09 4.36
C PRO A 84 -9.55 16.26 3.13
N GLU A 85 -8.97 16.40 1.94
CA GLU A 85 -9.70 16.63 0.70
C GLU A 85 -10.37 15.35 0.21
N ILE A 86 -9.63 14.26 0.24
CA ILE A 86 -10.13 12.93 -0.17
C ILE A 86 -10.49 12.03 0.99
N LYS A 87 -10.34 12.51 2.23
CA LYS A 87 -10.61 11.78 3.49
C LYS A 87 -9.88 10.43 3.56
N THR A 88 -8.65 10.41 3.09
CA THR A 88 -7.81 9.21 3.10
C THR A 88 -6.79 9.29 4.23
N VAL A 89 -6.63 8.18 4.93
CA VAL A 89 -5.62 8.00 5.99
C VAL A 89 -4.52 7.08 5.44
N TYR A 90 -3.29 7.58 5.48
CA TYR A 90 -2.10 6.85 5.09
C TYR A 90 -1.33 6.42 6.32
N GLN A 91 -0.99 5.14 6.40
CA GLN A 91 -0.03 4.65 7.37
C GLN A 91 1.36 5.18 7.02
N LEU A 92 2.18 5.42 8.02
CA LEU A 92 3.56 5.88 7.85
C LEU A 92 4.50 4.81 8.38
N ASP A 93 5.51 4.42 7.59
CA ASP A 93 6.49 3.40 7.98
C ASP A 93 7.43 3.87 9.08
N ASP A 94 7.76 5.16 9.06
CA ASP A 94 8.62 5.81 10.05
C ASP A 94 7.76 6.59 11.04
N GLN A 95 7.91 6.28 12.33
CA GLN A 95 7.14 6.93 13.40
C GLN A 95 7.94 8.04 14.10
N GLN A 96 9.23 8.19 13.81
CA GLN A 96 10.08 9.23 14.38
C GLN A 96 10.06 10.51 13.56
N LYS A 97 10.12 10.37 12.22
CA LYS A 97 10.10 11.54 11.33
C LYS A 97 8.86 12.42 11.47
N PRO A 98 7.63 11.89 11.62
CA PRO A 98 6.43 12.71 11.77
C PRO A 98 6.26 13.31 13.16
N GLU A 99 6.90 12.80 14.20
CA GLU A 99 6.71 13.26 15.58
C GLU A 99 6.90 14.78 15.78
N PRO A 100 7.95 15.43 15.22
CA PRO A 100 8.12 16.90 15.32
C PRO A 100 6.98 17.69 14.67
N PHE A 101 6.26 17.08 13.74
CA PHE A 101 5.17 17.69 12.97
C PHE A 101 3.78 17.29 13.50
N ALA A 102 3.69 16.71 14.69
CA ALA A 102 2.43 16.29 15.29
C ALA A 102 1.40 17.43 15.27
N GLY A 103 0.21 17.18 14.76
CA GLY A 103 -0.88 18.14 14.63
C GLY A 103 -0.68 19.23 13.57
N GLN A 104 0.36 19.14 12.74
CA GLN A 104 0.67 20.13 11.71
C GLN A 104 0.33 19.60 10.31
N ARG A 105 0.15 20.52 9.38
CA ARG A 105 0.06 20.23 7.95
C ARG A 105 1.47 20.07 7.38
N VAL A 106 1.69 19.00 6.63
CA VAL A 106 3.00 18.67 6.05
C VAL A 106 2.90 18.28 4.59
N ARG A 107 4.06 18.32 3.94
CA ARG A 107 4.30 17.66 2.66
C ARG A 107 5.22 16.48 2.90
N ILE A 108 4.84 15.31 2.43
CA ILE A 108 5.63 14.08 2.46
C ILE A 108 5.97 13.67 1.04
N SER A 109 7.25 13.43 0.78
CA SER A 109 7.73 12.74 -0.42
C SER A 109 8.17 11.33 -0.06
N GLY A 110 7.92 10.37 -0.93
CA GLY A 110 8.29 8.99 -0.69
C GLY A 110 7.66 8.03 -1.69
N THR A 111 7.49 6.79 -1.27
CA THR A 111 6.84 5.75 -2.07
C THR A 111 5.64 5.17 -1.33
N TYR A 112 4.66 4.70 -2.08
CA TYR A 112 3.43 4.15 -1.54
C TYR A 112 3.31 2.68 -1.86
N ASP A 113 3.04 1.90 -0.83
CA ASP A 113 2.69 0.50 -0.92
C ASP A 113 1.16 0.37 -0.87
N GLU A 114 0.56 0.07 -2.00
CA GLU A 114 -0.90 -0.02 -2.17
C GLU A 114 -1.53 -1.12 -1.29
N PRO A 115 -0.95 -2.34 -1.21
CA PRO A 115 -1.54 -3.42 -0.40
C PRO A 115 -1.63 -3.09 1.08
N SER A 116 -0.59 -2.49 1.66
CA SER A 116 -0.55 -2.13 3.08
C SER A 116 -1.08 -0.73 3.37
N LYS A 117 -1.33 0.08 2.33
CA LYS A 117 -1.66 1.51 2.42
C LYS A 117 -0.64 2.31 3.22
N THR A 118 0.63 1.94 3.08
CA THR A 118 1.74 2.52 3.83
C THR A 118 2.58 3.41 2.94
N VAL A 119 2.91 4.59 3.45
CA VAL A 119 3.85 5.52 2.85
C VAL A 119 5.23 5.30 3.47
N HIS A 120 6.21 5.02 2.62
CA HIS A 120 7.63 5.01 2.98
C HIS A 120 8.16 6.43 2.86
N ILE A 121 8.47 7.06 4.00
CA ILE A 121 8.84 8.47 4.06
C ILE A 121 10.30 8.66 3.65
N GLU A 122 10.53 9.31 2.53
CA GLU A 122 11.86 9.82 2.15
C GLU A 122 12.13 11.17 2.80
N SER A 123 11.18 12.11 2.67
CA SER A 123 11.26 13.41 3.30
C SER A 123 9.91 13.90 3.82
N ILE A 124 9.95 14.75 4.84
CA ILE A 124 8.79 15.41 5.44
C ILE A 124 9.16 16.86 5.75
N GLU A 125 8.28 17.78 5.41
CA GLU A 125 8.43 19.20 5.65
C GLU A 125 7.10 19.86 5.99
N SER A 126 7.12 20.99 6.70
CA SER A 126 5.90 21.77 6.95
C SER A 126 5.31 22.26 5.63
N ALA A 127 4.00 22.12 5.46
CA ALA A 127 3.24 22.72 4.37
C ALA A 127 2.49 23.93 4.91
N GLU A 128 2.87 25.12 4.44
CA GLU A 128 2.14 26.36 4.71
C GLU A 128 0.85 26.45 3.89
#